data_7947575709fd6b27d102b239391f0b1a
#
_entry.id   7947575709fd6b27d102b239391f0b1a
#
_cell.length_a   1.000
_cell.length_b   1.000
_cell.length_c   1.000
_cell.angle_alpha   90.00
_cell.angle_beta   90.00
_cell.angle_gamma   90.00
#
_symmetry.space_group_name_H-M   'P 1'
#
loop_
_entity.id
_entity.type
_entity.pdbx_description
1 polymer ?
#
loop_
_entity_poly.entity_id
_entity_poly.type
_entity_poly.pdbx_seq_one_letter_code
_entity_poly.pdbx_strand_id
1 'polypeptide(L)'
;MTTYTPNFNDPRVVKRIRKAIGFAFGVMSETKPKAWSTRYIDQYFGSQRNDLSRYLRKILLICVKSRWNKDQGECKEYVLNRQGFEYLKDKISIKDNNQIYPIVVDQIQQDHHNELRSGQFQYTDKSQRFWHPLQNYRKTYRTQVLQDHGYKFHYDIVCAAPNLIHQYSQQIPLIQDHNGLWRQGPMDLYLFALRRYLKDRTQVRQELADRVDISYDQVKEIITALFCGARITCNPQSDIYHIVQGDHARILYLKQDQYLTELRNDIKICWDYIKPTMLKRTKKTSGGSIRCLAVNSRQKWGLYFDLERSVIMSVRTYLEERSVRYFLIHDGFSCDVEIDHNDLRDFVRNQCGFDLEFEFKNNIPYNTLL
;
A
#
# COMPACT_ATOMS: atom_id res chain seq x y z
N MET A 1 17.79 -36.95 -11.19
CA MET A 1 16.71 -36.05 -11.63
C MET A 1 17.17 -35.37 -12.90
N THR A 2 16.55 -35.67 -14.04
CA THR A 2 16.82 -35.00 -15.31
C THR A 2 16.48 -33.53 -15.20
N THR A 3 17.48 -32.67 -15.36
CA THR A 3 17.28 -31.22 -15.36
C THR A 3 16.58 -30.83 -16.65
N TYR A 4 15.29 -30.45 -16.55
CA TYR A 4 14.56 -29.91 -17.68
C TYR A 4 15.24 -28.63 -18.22
N THR A 5 15.53 -28.62 -19.53
CA THR A 5 16.03 -27.42 -20.21
C THR A 5 15.02 -27.00 -21.27
N PRO A 6 14.48 -25.76 -21.21
CA PRO A 6 13.52 -25.30 -22.20
C PRO A 6 14.14 -25.23 -23.60
N ASN A 7 13.35 -25.55 -24.62
CA ASN A 7 13.72 -25.23 -26.00
C ASN A 7 13.39 -23.76 -26.29
N PHE A 8 14.37 -22.89 -26.19
CA PHE A 8 14.23 -21.46 -26.43
C PHE A 8 13.93 -21.08 -27.90
N ASN A 9 14.00 -22.04 -28.82
CA ASN A 9 13.61 -21.85 -30.25
C ASN A 9 12.14 -22.18 -30.50
N ASP A 10 11.42 -22.80 -29.53
CA ASP A 10 9.99 -23.07 -29.67
C ASP A 10 9.18 -21.79 -29.39
N PRO A 11 8.43 -21.25 -30.38
CA PRO A 11 7.65 -20.01 -30.19
C PRO A 11 6.66 -20.08 -29.02
N ARG A 12 6.12 -21.28 -28.71
CA ARG A 12 5.20 -21.47 -27.56
C ARG A 12 5.93 -21.33 -26.24
N VAL A 13 7.17 -21.83 -26.16
CA VAL A 13 8.04 -21.69 -25.01
C VAL A 13 8.43 -20.22 -24.81
N VAL A 14 8.86 -19.54 -25.89
CA VAL A 14 9.19 -18.11 -25.87
C VAL A 14 8.00 -17.26 -25.44
N LYS A 15 6.81 -17.49 -26.00
CA LYS A 15 5.58 -16.77 -25.59
C LYS A 15 5.32 -16.92 -24.09
N ARG A 16 5.51 -18.11 -23.54
CA ARG A 16 5.28 -18.39 -22.12
C ARG A 16 6.34 -17.75 -21.23
N ILE A 17 7.60 -17.75 -21.66
CA ILE A 17 8.69 -17.05 -20.97
C ILE A 17 8.41 -15.54 -20.95
N ARG A 18 8.00 -14.94 -22.08
CA ARG A 18 7.62 -13.52 -22.15
C ARG A 18 6.51 -13.17 -21.17
N LYS A 19 5.46 -14.02 -21.10
CA LYS A 19 4.38 -13.82 -20.11
C LYS A 19 4.89 -13.84 -18.66
N ALA A 20 5.75 -14.80 -18.32
CA ALA A 20 6.31 -14.92 -16.98
C ALA A 20 7.27 -13.76 -16.63
N ILE A 21 8.10 -13.33 -17.57
CA ILE A 21 9.00 -12.17 -17.43
C ILE A 21 8.17 -10.88 -17.25
N GLY A 22 7.15 -10.67 -18.11
CA GLY A 22 6.26 -9.50 -18.02
C GLY A 22 5.60 -9.39 -16.64
N PHE A 23 5.02 -10.50 -16.15
CA PHE A 23 4.44 -10.55 -14.82
C PHE A 23 5.50 -10.26 -13.73
N ALA A 24 6.63 -10.96 -13.76
CA ALA A 24 7.67 -10.80 -12.76
C ALA A 24 8.18 -9.36 -12.72
N PHE A 25 8.44 -8.76 -13.87
CA PHE A 25 8.89 -7.37 -13.97
C PHE A 25 7.82 -6.36 -13.57
N GLY A 26 6.57 -6.57 -13.98
CA GLY A 26 5.46 -5.63 -13.73
C GLY A 26 4.98 -5.60 -12.28
N VAL A 27 5.17 -6.70 -11.55
CA VAL A 27 4.51 -6.92 -10.26
C VAL A 27 5.47 -7.17 -9.09
N MET A 28 6.64 -7.78 -9.34
CA MET A 28 7.54 -8.23 -8.28
C MET A 28 8.63 -7.21 -7.96
N SER A 29 9.10 -7.25 -6.72
CA SER A 29 10.26 -6.49 -6.24
C SER A 29 11.41 -7.45 -5.96
N GLU A 30 12.63 -6.97 -6.09
CA GLU A 30 13.85 -7.68 -5.71
C GLU A 30 14.07 -7.68 -4.19
N THR A 31 13.54 -6.68 -3.51
CA THR A 31 13.80 -6.43 -2.08
C THR A 31 12.57 -6.54 -1.20
N LYS A 32 11.37 -6.23 -1.72
CA LYS A 32 10.11 -6.26 -0.95
C LYS A 32 9.37 -7.58 -1.23
N PRO A 33 9.34 -8.54 -0.28
CA PRO A 33 8.61 -9.79 -0.45
C PRO A 33 7.12 -9.55 -0.68
N LYS A 34 6.51 -10.34 -1.56
CA LYS A 34 5.07 -10.34 -1.77
C LYS A 34 4.47 -11.72 -1.56
N ALA A 35 3.38 -11.75 -0.82
CA ALA A 35 2.62 -12.97 -0.59
C ALA A 35 1.72 -13.30 -1.79
N TRP A 36 1.84 -14.50 -2.35
CA TRP A 36 1.10 -14.94 -3.52
C TRP A 36 0.49 -16.32 -3.30
N SER A 37 -0.78 -16.48 -3.66
CA SER A 37 -1.37 -17.81 -3.74
C SER A 37 -0.81 -18.59 -4.92
N THR A 38 -0.70 -19.92 -4.77
CA THR A 38 -0.29 -20.79 -5.86
C THR A 38 -1.15 -20.60 -7.10
N ARG A 39 -2.48 -20.46 -6.93
CA ARG A 39 -3.44 -20.25 -8.01
C ARG A 39 -3.15 -18.95 -8.79
N TYR A 40 -2.78 -17.89 -8.10
CA TYR A 40 -2.44 -16.61 -8.75
C TYR A 40 -1.14 -16.73 -9.57
N ILE A 41 -0.11 -17.35 -9.00
CA ILE A 41 1.15 -17.59 -9.74
C ILE A 41 0.91 -18.50 -10.95
N ASP A 42 0.01 -19.49 -10.84
CA ASP A 42 -0.30 -20.42 -11.92
C ASP A 42 -0.87 -19.73 -13.17
N GLN A 43 -1.54 -18.59 -13.03
CA GLN A 43 -2.04 -17.82 -14.18
C GLN A 43 -0.93 -17.35 -15.11
N TYR A 44 0.23 -17.03 -14.58
CA TYR A 44 1.35 -16.44 -15.34
C TYR A 44 2.45 -17.44 -15.65
N PHE A 45 2.70 -18.35 -14.73
CA PHE A 45 3.76 -19.36 -14.88
C PHE A 45 3.23 -20.70 -15.41
N GLY A 46 1.94 -20.95 -15.28
CA GLY A 46 1.28 -22.20 -15.54
C GLY A 46 1.35 -23.19 -14.37
N SER A 47 0.62 -24.31 -14.48
CA SER A 47 0.52 -25.31 -13.43
C SER A 47 1.89 -25.89 -13.03
N GLN A 48 2.10 -26.11 -11.72
CA GLN A 48 3.31 -26.74 -11.20
C GLN A 48 3.57 -28.16 -11.71
N ARG A 49 2.57 -28.80 -12.32
CA ARG A 49 2.72 -30.12 -12.96
C ARG A 49 3.52 -30.06 -14.25
N ASN A 50 3.62 -28.89 -14.87
CA ASN A 50 4.35 -28.68 -16.12
C ASN A 50 5.81 -28.31 -15.86
N ASP A 51 6.75 -28.97 -16.54
CA ASP A 51 8.19 -28.80 -16.36
C ASP A 51 8.68 -27.38 -16.64
N LEU A 52 8.19 -26.75 -17.72
CA LEU A 52 8.50 -25.36 -18.04
C LEU A 52 8.05 -24.42 -16.92
N SER A 53 6.86 -24.66 -16.35
CA SER A 53 6.34 -23.84 -15.26
C SER A 53 7.16 -23.97 -13.98
N ARG A 54 7.60 -25.18 -13.65
CA ARG A 54 8.49 -25.42 -12.51
C ARG A 54 9.84 -24.75 -12.72
N TYR A 55 10.38 -24.86 -13.95
CA TYR A 55 11.61 -24.22 -14.35
C TYR A 55 11.54 -22.69 -14.21
N LEU A 56 10.50 -22.05 -14.77
CA LEU A 56 10.32 -20.60 -14.71
C LEU A 56 10.19 -20.09 -13.28
N ARG A 57 9.43 -20.79 -12.42
CA ARG A 57 9.32 -20.42 -11.00
C ARG A 57 10.65 -20.50 -10.28
N LYS A 58 11.41 -21.58 -10.50
CA LYS A 58 12.74 -21.77 -9.88
C LYS A 58 13.72 -20.68 -10.31
N ILE A 59 13.65 -20.26 -11.56
CA ILE A 59 14.57 -19.25 -12.13
C ILE A 59 14.16 -17.83 -11.70
N LEU A 60 12.86 -17.48 -11.75
CA LEU A 60 12.40 -16.10 -11.55
C LEU A 60 12.05 -15.76 -10.10
N LEU A 61 11.77 -16.74 -9.24
CA LEU A 61 11.26 -16.52 -7.91
C LEU A 61 12.19 -17.06 -6.83
N ILE A 62 12.53 -16.22 -5.86
CA ILE A 62 13.16 -16.65 -4.61
C ILE A 62 12.05 -16.67 -3.54
N CYS A 63 11.81 -17.86 -2.96
CA CYS A 63 10.86 -18.01 -1.86
C CYS A 63 11.55 -17.63 -0.55
N VAL A 64 11.14 -16.50 0.04
CA VAL A 64 11.72 -15.99 1.30
C VAL A 64 10.95 -16.48 2.53
N LYS A 65 9.66 -16.79 2.38
CA LYS A 65 8.84 -17.43 3.43
C LYS A 65 8.13 -18.64 2.84
N SER A 66 8.57 -19.82 3.26
CA SER A 66 8.06 -21.09 2.72
C SER A 66 6.84 -21.63 3.45
N ARG A 67 6.59 -21.18 4.70
CA ARG A 67 5.46 -21.66 5.49
C ARG A 67 4.15 -21.10 4.95
N TRP A 68 3.22 -21.98 4.68
CA TRP A 68 1.84 -21.68 4.35
C TRP A 68 0.97 -22.15 5.52
N ASN A 69 0.15 -21.28 6.05
CA ASN A 69 -0.82 -21.61 7.07
C ASN A 69 -2.20 -21.14 6.59
N LYS A 70 -3.06 -22.10 6.24
CA LYS A 70 -4.41 -21.84 5.74
C LYS A 70 -5.29 -21.17 6.80
N ASP A 71 -5.15 -21.59 8.06
CA ASP A 71 -5.98 -21.11 9.16
C ASP A 71 -5.63 -19.66 9.57
N GLN A 72 -4.39 -19.26 9.28
CA GLN A 72 -3.91 -17.89 9.51
C GLN A 72 -3.96 -17.02 8.24
N GLY A 73 -4.41 -17.54 7.11
CA GLY A 73 -4.44 -16.83 5.82
C GLY A 73 -3.04 -16.49 5.28
N GLU A 74 -2.00 -17.19 5.74
CA GLU A 74 -0.62 -16.93 5.32
C GLU A 74 -0.32 -17.58 3.98
N CYS A 75 0.23 -16.82 3.05
CA CYS A 75 0.74 -17.29 1.76
C CYS A 75 2.26 -17.36 1.78
N LYS A 76 2.82 -18.15 0.85
CA LYS A 76 4.26 -18.09 0.57
C LYS A 76 4.63 -16.71 0.05
N GLU A 77 5.79 -16.22 0.49
CA GLU A 77 6.31 -14.93 0.07
C GLU A 77 7.49 -15.10 -0.89
N TYR A 78 7.50 -14.28 -1.93
CA TYR A 78 8.48 -14.34 -3.00
C TYR A 78 9.06 -12.96 -3.31
N VAL A 79 10.34 -12.95 -3.70
CA VAL A 79 11.00 -11.81 -4.34
C VAL A 79 11.46 -12.21 -5.74
N LEU A 80 11.72 -11.23 -6.60
CA LEU A 80 12.27 -11.45 -7.93
C LEU A 80 13.73 -11.91 -7.83
N ASN A 81 14.05 -13.01 -8.50
CA ASN A 81 15.44 -13.42 -8.74
C ASN A 81 16.01 -12.64 -9.93
N ARG A 82 16.78 -11.59 -9.66
CA ARG A 82 17.35 -10.73 -10.69
C ARG A 82 18.26 -11.49 -11.66
N GLN A 83 19.11 -12.37 -11.17
CA GLN A 83 20.03 -13.15 -12.03
C GLN A 83 19.26 -14.05 -12.99
N GLY A 84 18.24 -14.74 -12.50
CA GLY A 84 17.39 -15.59 -13.32
C GLY A 84 16.55 -14.78 -14.34
N PHE A 85 16.13 -13.59 -13.95
CA PHE A 85 15.40 -12.68 -14.83
C PHE A 85 16.28 -12.21 -15.99
N GLU A 86 17.50 -11.73 -15.73
CA GLU A 86 18.43 -11.30 -16.79
C GLU A 86 18.87 -12.47 -17.69
N TYR A 87 19.09 -13.66 -17.12
CA TYR A 87 19.35 -14.87 -17.89
C TYR A 87 18.25 -15.17 -18.88
N LEU A 88 16.98 -15.13 -18.47
CA LEU A 88 15.85 -15.41 -19.37
C LEU A 88 15.66 -14.33 -20.43
N LYS A 89 15.91 -13.06 -20.09
CA LYS A 89 15.92 -11.95 -21.05
C LYS A 89 16.88 -12.21 -22.19
N ASP A 90 18.12 -12.57 -21.85
CA ASP A 90 19.16 -12.91 -22.82
C ASP A 90 18.73 -14.06 -23.74
N LYS A 91 18.21 -15.16 -23.15
CA LYS A 91 17.77 -16.35 -23.90
C LYS A 91 16.64 -16.10 -24.90
N ILE A 92 15.80 -15.09 -24.69
CA ILE A 92 14.70 -14.72 -25.63
C ILE A 92 14.96 -13.37 -26.33
N SER A 93 16.22 -12.92 -26.33
CA SER A 93 16.71 -11.73 -27.04
C SER A 93 16.02 -10.41 -26.64
N ILE A 94 15.67 -10.25 -25.36
CA ILE A 94 15.21 -8.97 -24.80
C ILE A 94 16.43 -8.20 -24.33
N LYS A 95 16.84 -7.14 -25.05
CA LYS A 95 18.07 -6.39 -24.76
C LYS A 95 17.92 -5.41 -23.60
N ASP A 96 16.78 -4.75 -23.48
CA ASP A 96 16.52 -3.77 -22.43
C ASP A 96 15.12 -3.90 -21.81
N ASN A 97 14.88 -3.14 -20.74
CA ASN A 97 13.59 -3.17 -20.03
C ASN A 97 12.47 -2.46 -20.80
N ASN A 98 12.80 -1.57 -21.76
CA ASN A 98 11.81 -0.89 -22.59
C ASN A 98 11.07 -1.88 -23.49
N GLN A 99 11.73 -3.00 -23.87
CA GLN A 99 11.09 -4.08 -24.60
C GLN A 99 10.12 -4.92 -23.76
N ILE A 100 10.21 -4.84 -22.42
CA ILE A 100 9.30 -5.56 -21.51
C ILE A 100 8.04 -4.74 -21.25
N TYR A 101 8.14 -3.41 -21.29
CA TYR A 101 7.01 -2.52 -21.04
C TYR A 101 5.77 -2.85 -21.88
N PRO A 102 5.84 -2.96 -23.23
CA PRO A 102 4.70 -3.33 -24.03
C PRO A 102 4.12 -4.70 -23.62
N ILE A 103 4.97 -5.67 -23.28
CA ILE A 103 4.53 -7.01 -22.87
C ILE A 103 3.67 -6.95 -21.61
N VAL A 104 4.05 -6.10 -20.65
CA VAL A 104 3.29 -5.92 -19.40
C VAL A 104 1.95 -5.24 -19.68
N VAL A 105 1.95 -4.17 -20.47
CA VAL A 105 0.76 -3.40 -20.83
C VAL A 105 -0.25 -4.28 -21.58
N ASP A 106 0.22 -4.99 -22.62
CA ASP A 106 -0.63 -5.93 -23.40
C ASP A 106 -1.24 -7.01 -22.51
N GLN A 107 -0.46 -7.54 -21.58
CA GLN A 107 -0.95 -8.56 -20.65
C GLN A 107 -2.03 -8.02 -19.73
N ILE A 108 -1.85 -6.82 -19.17
CA ILE A 108 -2.87 -6.17 -18.34
C ILE A 108 -4.15 -5.95 -19.14
N GLN A 109 -4.04 -5.44 -20.37
CA GLN A 109 -5.17 -5.21 -21.26
C GLN A 109 -5.92 -6.52 -21.59
N GLN A 110 -5.21 -7.60 -21.85
CA GLN A 110 -5.82 -8.91 -22.11
C GLN A 110 -6.53 -9.48 -20.87
N ASP A 111 -5.86 -9.44 -19.72
CA ASP A 111 -6.37 -10.03 -18.47
C ASP A 111 -7.60 -9.26 -17.92
N HIS A 112 -7.74 -7.95 -18.22
CA HIS A 112 -8.76 -7.06 -17.67
C HIS A 112 -9.56 -6.29 -18.73
N HIS A 113 -9.55 -6.75 -19.99
CA HIS A 113 -10.17 -6.03 -21.11
C HIS A 113 -11.63 -5.64 -20.89
N ASN A 114 -12.44 -6.57 -20.38
CA ASN A 114 -13.87 -6.34 -20.18
C ASN A 114 -14.13 -5.31 -19.08
N GLU A 115 -13.41 -5.37 -17.97
CA GLU A 115 -13.54 -4.44 -16.83
C GLU A 115 -13.08 -3.04 -17.23
N LEU A 116 -11.93 -2.94 -17.91
CA LEU A 116 -11.39 -1.67 -18.40
C LEU A 116 -12.35 -0.99 -19.39
N ARG A 117 -12.99 -1.77 -20.25
CA ARG A 117 -13.94 -1.24 -21.24
C ARG A 117 -15.27 -0.83 -20.62
N SER A 118 -15.84 -1.68 -19.76
CA SER A 118 -17.15 -1.44 -19.15
C SER A 118 -17.10 -0.41 -17.99
N GLY A 119 -15.94 -0.26 -17.36
CA GLY A 119 -15.82 0.51 -16.11
C GLY A 119 -16.35 -0.21 -14.88
N GLN A 120 -16.70 -1.49 -15.00
CA GLN A 120 -17.27 -2.30 -13.93
C GLN A 120 -16.20 -3.24 -13.36
N PHE A 121 -15.45 -2.75 -12.38
CA PHE A 121 -14.41 -3.51 -11.72
C PHE A 121 -14.95 -4.33 -10.55
N GLN A 122 -14.56 -5.60 -10.48
CA GLN A 122 -14.91 -6.48 -9.37
C GLN A 122 -13.87 -6.41 -8.26
N TYR A 123 -14.22 -5.74 -7.17
CA TYR A 123 -13.35 -5.63 -6.01
C TYR A 123 -13.60 -6.76 -5.04
N THR A 124 -12.51 -7.26 -4.45
CA THR A 124 -12.55 -8.19 -3.32
C THR A 124 -12.10 -7.49 -2.06
N ASP A 125 -12.68 -7.88 -0.91
CA ASP A 125 -12.22 -7.39 0.38
C ASP A 125 -10.91 -8.10 0.77
N LYS A 126 -9.84 -7.31 0.81
CA LYS A 126 -8.55 -7.79 1.29
C LYS A 126 -8.00 -6.82 2.32
N SER A 127 -7.77 -7.28 3.54
CA SER A 127 -7.30 -6.44 4.64
C SER A 127 -8.16 -5.18 4.84
N GLN A 128 -9.49 -5.33 4.78
CA GLN A 128 -10.49 -4.25 4.95
C GLN A 128 -10.46 -3.17 3.85
N ARG A 129 -9.69 -3.36 2.77
CA ARG A 129 -9.61 -2.47 1.61
C ARG A 129 -10.28 -3.08 0.38
N PHE A 130 -10.79 -2.25 -0.50
CA PHE A 130 -11.15 -2.65 -1.86
C PHE A 130 -9.90 -3.03 -2.61
N TRP A 131 -9.82 -4.27 -3.03
CA TRP A 131 -8.68 -4.78 -3.76
C TRP A 131 -9.07 -5.32 -5.13
N HIS A 132 -8.28 -4.96 -6.12
CA HIS A 132 -8.40 -5.43 -7.48
C HIS A 132 -7.01 -5.89 -7.99
N PRO A 133 -6.91 -6.95 -8.83
CA PRO A 133 -5.62 -7.44 -9.34
C PRO A 133 -4.75 -6.38 -10.02
N LEU A 134 -5.34 -5.40 -10.70
CA LEU A 134 -4.63 -4.26 -11.29
C LEU A 134 -3.77 -3.48 -10.28
N GLN A 135 -4.16 -3.43 -9.02
CA GLN A 135 -3.40 -2.73 -7.97
C GLN A 135 -2.05 -3.39 -7.67
N ASN A 136 -1.83 -4.65 -8.09
CA ASN A 136 -0.54 -5.32 -7.93
C ASN A 136 0.51 -4.85 -8.93
N TYR A 137 0.10 -4.35 -10.08
CA TYR A 137 1.03 -3.87 -11.09
C TYR A 137 1.70 -2.57 -10.64
N ARG A 138 2.91 -2.31 -11.15
CA ARG A 138 3.60 -1.05 -10.89
C ARG A 138 2.75 0.13 -11.32
N LYS A 139 2.82 1.22 -10.56
CA LYS A 139 2.01 2.42 -10.79
C LYS A 139 2.08 2.89 -12.25
N THR A 140 3.29 2.93 -12.84
CA THR A 140 3.52 3.37 -14.22
C THR A 140 2.72 2.56 -15.24
N TYR A 141 2.76 1.23 -15.17
CA TYR A 141 2.02 0.36 -16.11
C TYR A 141 0.52 0.44 -15.92
N ARG A 142 0.06 0.40 -14.67
CA ARG A 142 -1.35 0.53 -14.34
C ARG A 142 -1.91 1.87 -14.81
N THR A 143 -1.19 2.96 -14.55
CA THR A 143 -1.60 4.30 -14.97
C THR A 143 -1.71 4.39 -16.48
N GLN A 144 -0.74 3.89 -17.24
CA GLN A 144 -0.79 3.90 -18.70
C GLN A 144 -2.02 3.15 -19.22
N VAL A 145 -2.26 1.93 -18.73
CA VAL A 145 -3.42 1.14 -19.15
C VAL A 145 -4.74 1.84 -18.82
N LEU A 146 -4.85 2.42 -17.63
CA LEU A 146 -6.04 3.18 -17.25
C LEU A 146 -6.25 4.38 -18.17
N GLN A 147 -5.19 5.13 -18.50
CA GLN A 147 -5.25 6.27 -19.42
C GLN A 147 -5.66 5.85 -20.84
N ASP A 148 -5.10 4.76 -21.37
CA ASP A 148 -5.43 4.22 -22.70
C ASP A 148 -6.92 3.83 -22.80
N HIS A 149 -7.56 3.54 -21.66
CA HIS A 149 -8.99 3.24 -21.56
C HIS A 149 -9.87 4.41 -21.09
N GLY A 150 -9.30 5.61 -21.04
CA GLY A 150 -10.04 6.84 -20.77
C GLY A 150 -10.08 7.29 -19.32
N TYR A 151 -9.46 6.57 -18.37
CA TYR A 151 -9.32 7.00 -16.97
C TYR A 151 -8.17 7.99 -16.83
N LYS A 152 -8.42 9.25 -17.18
CA LYS A 152 -7.37 10.28 -17.33
C LYS A 152 -7.03 10.99 -16.02
N PHE A 153 -7.96 11.01 -15.08
CA PHE A 153 -7.87 11.78 -13.87
C PHE A 153 -7.57 10.86 -12.68
N HIS A 154 -6.51 11.16 -11.93
CA HIS A 154 -6.12 10.38 -10.76
C HIS A 154 -6.13 11.27 -9.53
N TYR A 155 -6.78 10.82 -8.49
CA TYR A 155 -6.93 11.51 -7.23
C TYR A 155 -6.47 10.64 -6.08
N ASP A 156 -5.67 11.21 -5.16
CA ASP A 156 -5.28 10.57 -3.91
C ASP A 156 -5.73 11.45 -2.74
N ILE A 157 -6.12 10.83 -1.63
CA ILE A 157 -6.38 11.54 -0.38
C ILE A 157 -5.06 12.13 0.14
N VAL A 158 -5.07 13.43 0.38
CA VAL A 158 -3.92 14.15 0.92
C VAL A 158 -3.60 13.66 2.33
N CYS A 159 -2.42 13.10 2.56
CA CYS A 159 -1.98 12.61 3.88
C CYS A 159 -3.02 11.72 4.56
N ALA A 160 -3.53 10.68 3.89
CA ALA A 160 -4.65 9.88 4.37
C ALA A 160 -4.49 9.42 5.84
N ALA A 161 -3.43 8.70 6.20
CA ALA A 161 -3.26 8.21 7.57
C ALA A 161 -3.14 9.32 8.63
N PRO A 162 -2.31 10.37 8.44
CA PRO A 162 -2.27 11.50 9.37
C PRO A 162 -3.62 12.19 9.56
N ASN A 163 -4.32 12.52 8.46
CA ASN A 163 -5.60 13.22 8.53
C ASN A 163 -6.69 12.36 9.18
N LEU A 164 -6.83 11.10 8.77
CA LEU A 164 -7.87 10.22 9.29
C LEU A 164 -7.68 9.94 10.78
N ILE A 165 -6.48 9.62 11.22
CA ILE A 165 -6.21 9.37 12.65
C ILE A 165 -6.38 10.63 13.49
N HIS A 166 -5.92 11.78 12.99
CA HIS A 166 -6.10 13.06 13.66
C HIS A 166 -7.59 13.40 13.81
N GLN A 167 -8.33 13.48 12.70
CA GLN A 167 -9.74 13.86 12.73
C GLN A 167 -10.59 12.85 13.51
N TYR A 168 -10.32 11.55 13.39
CA TYR A 168 -11.02 10.54 14.17
C TYR A 168 -10.79 10.74 15.67
N SER A 169 -9.58 11.08 16.10
CA SER A 169 -9.30 11.36 17.51
C SER A 169 -10.06 12.58 18.04
N GLN A 170 -10.35 13.58 17.18
CA GLN A 170 -11.16 14.76 17.53
C GLN A 170 -12.66 14.46 17.61
N GLN A 171 -13.14 13.49 16.82
CA GLN A 171 -14.55 13.09 16.77
C GLN A 171 -14.96 12.21 17.97
N ILE A 172 -14.00 11.66 18.71
CA ILE A 172 -14.30 10.81 19.86
C ILE A 172 -14.93 11.68 20.96
N PRO A 173 -16.15 11.36 21.40
CA PRO A 173 -16.80 12.10 22.47
C PRO A 173 -16.00 11.96 23.77
N LEU A 174 -16.33 12.80 24.75
CA LEU A 174 -15.77 12.79 26.08
C LEU A 174 -15.53 11.38 26.61
N ILE A 175 -14.27 11.06 26.91
CA ILE A 175 -13.87 9.77 27.48
C ILE A 175 -13.61 9.94 28.96
N GLN A 176 -14.17 9.07 29.79
CA GLN A 176 -13.72 8.95 31.18
C GLN A 176 -12.35 8.28 31.21
N ASP A 177 -11.35 8.94 31.77
CA ASP A 177 -10.06 8.33 32.03
C ASP A 177 -10.14 7.32 33.21
N HIS A 178 -9.03 6.62 33.47
CA HIS A 178 -8.94 5.64 34.56
C HIS A 178 -9.19 6.21 35.96
N ASN A 179 -9.19 7.56 36.10
CA ASN A 179 -9.51 8.26 37.33
C ASN A 179 -10.97 8.76 37.36
N GLY A 180 -11.78 8.38 36.36
CA GLY A 180 -13.17 8.82 36.25
C GLY A 180 -13.37 10.24 35.74
N LEU A 181 -12.29 10.94 35.35
CA LEU A 181 -12.36 12.28 34.80
C LEU A 181 -12.72 12.27 33.33
N TRP A 182 -13.68 13.09 32.94
CA TRP A 182 -14.06 13.30 31.55
C TRP A 182 -12.99 14.10 30.82
N ARG A 183 -12.45 13.53 29.74
CA ARG A 183 -11.49 14.20 28.85
C ARG A 183 -12.12 14.43 27.51
N GLN A 184 -12.04 15.66 27.03
CA GLN A 184 -12.36 16.02 25.66
C GLN A 184 -11.25 15.55 24.73
N GLY A 185 -11.56 15.27 23.45
CA GLY A 185 -10.57 14.89 22.45
C GLY A 185 -9.37 15.85 22.43
N PRO A 186 -8.22 15.45 21.87
CA PRO A 186 -7.01 16.26 21.90
C PRO A 186 -7.28 17.62 21.26
N MET A 187 -7.07 18.67 22.02
CA MET A 187 -7.21 20.04 21.48
C MET A 187 -6.07 20.27 20.48
N ASP A 188 -6.39 20.73 19.29
CA ASP A 188 -5.42 21.08 18.24
C ASP A 188 -4.29 21.98 18.72
N LEU A 189 -4.54 22.79 19.76
CA LEU A 189 -3.56 23.67 20.35
C LEU A 189 -2.30 22.96 20.88
N TYR A 190 -2.39 21.67 21.19
CA TYR A 190 -1.28 20.89 21.76
C TYR A 190 -0.60 19.96 20.75
N LEU A 191 -1.04 19.94 19.50
CA LEU A 191 -0.53 19.04 18.47
C LEU A 191 0.33 19.82 17.44
N PHE A 192 1.35 20.52 17.91
CA PHE A 192 2.12 21.47 17.10
C PHE A 192 2.88 20.80 15.94
N ALA A 193 3.55 19.69 16.18
CA ALA A 193 4.32 18.99 15.16
C ALA A 193 3.39 18.35 14.12
N LEU A 194 2.27 17.77 14.56
CA LEU A 194 1.28 17.19 13.67
C LEU A 194 0.61 18.27 12.79
N ARG A 195 0.20 19.39 13.38
CA ARG A 195 -0.38 20.51 12.63
C ARG A 195 0.58 21.07 11.60
N ARG A 196 1.87 21.26 11.96
CA ARG A 196 2.91 21.68 11.04
C ARG A 196 3.01 20.69 9.87
N TYR A 197 3.00 19.38 10.15
CA TYR A 197 3.04 18.35 9.11
C TYR A 197 1.82 18.42 8.18
N LEU A 198 0.62 18.53 8.72
CA LEU A 198 -0.60 18.59 7.92
C LEU A 198 -0.66 19.85 7.06
N LYS A 199 -0.15 20.98 7.58
CA LYS A 199 -0.13 22.27 6.87
C LYS A 199 0.92 22.28 5.74
N ASP A 200 2.12 21.77 6.00
CA ASP A 200 3.26 21.86 5.07
C ASP A 200 4.07 20.55 5.01
N ARG A 201 3.39 19.49 4.59
CA ARG A 201 3.98 18.15 4.51
C ARG A 201 5.21 18.07 3.63
N THR A 202 5.22 18.83 2.53
CA THR A 202 6.30 18.78 1.54
C THR A 202 7.58 19.32 2.11
N GLN A 203 7.52 20.50 2.73
CA GLN A 203 8.66 21.11 3.39
C GLN A 203 9.16 20.23 4.55
N VAL A 204 8.24 19.77 5.41
CA VAL A 204 8.60 18.93 6.57
C VAL A 204 9.29 17.63 6.14
N ARG A 205 8.79 16.99 5.08
CA ARG A 205 9.42 15.77 4.55
C ARG A 205 10.80 16.03 3.98
N GLN A 206 10.97 17.13 3.24
CA GLN A 206 12.26 17.51 2.68
C GLN A 206 13.27 17.83 3.78
N GLU A 207 12.90 18.64 4.76
CA GLU A 207 13.74 18.95 5.91
C GLU A 207 14.21 17.70 6.67
N LEU A 208 13.29 16.72 6.86
CA LEU A 208 13.65 15.45 7.50
C LEU A 208 14.56 14.60 6.61
N ALA A 209 14.30 14.55 5.31
CA ALA A 209 15.11 13.82 4.34
C ALA A 209 16.56 14.32 4.36
N ASP A 210 16.72 15.64 4.32
CA ASP A 210 18.04 16.29 4.32
C ASP A 210 18.78 16.08 5.64
N ARG A 211 18.08 16.18 6.80
CA ARG A 211 18.72 15.98 8.12
C ARG A 211 19.16 14.56 8.41
N VAL A 212 18.43 13.58 7.89
CA VAL A 212 18.67 12.15 8.18
C VAL A 212 19.40 11.44 7.04
N ASP A 213 19.65 12.14 5.93
CA ASP A 213 20.24 11.59 4.70
C ASP A 213 19.48 10.38 4.18
N ILE A 214 18.17 10.53 3.98
CA ILE A 214 17.28 9.53 3.40
C ILE A 214 16.40 10.18 2.31
N SER A 215 15.80 9.37 1.44
CA SER A 215 14.95 9.92 0.39
C SER A 215 13.63 10.49 0.94
N TYR A 216 13.07 11.45 0.22
CA TYR A 216 11.73 12.00 0.49
C TYR A 216 10.65 10.91 0.63
N ASP A 217 10.70 9.89 -0.22
CA ASP A 217 9.75 8.78 -0.18
C ASP A 217 9.94 7.91 1.07
N GLN A 218 11.19 7.68 1.51
CA GLN A 218 11.44 6.99 2.77
C GLN A 218 10.87 7.76 3.96
N VAL A 219 11.00 9.09 3.99
CA VAL A 219 10.38 9.92 5.05
C VAL A 219 8.86 9.77 5.04
N LYS A 220 8.23 9.81 3.85
CA LYS A 220 6.79 9.58 3.71
C LYS A 220 6.37 8.22 4.28
N GLU A 221 7.09 7.16 3.94
CA GLU A 221 6.84 5.81 4.45
C GLU A 221 7.02 5.74 5.97
N ILE A 222 8.09 6.35 6.52
CA ILE A 222 8.37 6.38 7.97
C ILE A 222 7.23 7.07 8.72
N ILE A 223 6.82 8.27 8.29
CA ILE A 223 5.74 9.01 8.96
C ILE A 223 4.44 8.20 8.93
N THR A 224 4.08 7.63 7.78
CA THR A 224 2.89 6.76 7.68
C THR A 224 2.97 5.57 8.64
N ALA A 225 4.12 4.90 8.70
CA ALA A 225 4.35 3.79 9.62
C ALA A 225 4.23 4.20 11.10
N LEU A 226 4.72 5.40 11.46
CA LEU A 226 4.58 5.94 12.82
C LEU A 226 3.11 6.14 13.20
N PHE A 227 2.27 6.68 12.31
CA PHE A 227 0.82 6.81 12.54
C PHE A 227 0.15 5.47 12.78
N CYS A 228 0.63 4.41 12.13
CA CYS A 228 0.13 3.05 12.32
C CYS A 228 0.83 2.28 13.46
N GLY A 229 1.65 2.97 14.26
CA GLY A 229 2.23 2.45 15.49
C GLY A 229 3.56 1.74 15.34
N ALA A 230 4.25 1.92 14.21
CA ALA A 230 5.64 1.46 14.07
C ALA A 230 6.56 2.16 15.08
N ARG A 231 7.64 1.48 15.46
CA ARG A 231 8.65 2.02 16.38
C ARG A 231 9.95 2.25 15.64
N ILE A 232 10.61 3.37 15.94
CA ILE A 232 11.98 3.64 15.47
C ILE A 232 12.94 2.77 16.30
N THR A 233 13.37 1.64 15.75
CA THR A 233 14.20 0.65 16.45
C THR A 233 15.10 -0.08 15.48
N CYS A 234 16.26 -0.55 15.98
CA CYS A 234 17.18 -1.42 15.22
C CYS A 234 16.70 -2.87 15.14
N ASN A 235 15.46 -3.18 15.50
CA ASN A 235 14.92 -4.53 15.37
C ASN A 235 14.67 -4.85 13.89
N PRO A 236 15.24 -5.94 13.33
CA PRO A 236 15.02 -6.36 11.94
C PRO A 236 13.55 -6.67 11.58
N GLN A 237 12.66 -6.80 12.55
CA GLN A 237 11.23 -6.97 12.32
C GLN A 237 10.44 -5.65 12.26
N SER A 238 11.10 -4.52 12.45
CA SER A 238 10.46 -3.20 12.38
C SER A 238 10.34 -2.71 10.94
N ASP A 239 9.16 -2.20 10.56
CA ASP A 239 8.95 -1.58 9.25
C ASP A 239 9.97 -0.47 8.99
N ILE A 240 10.25 0.38 10.01
CA ILE A 240 11.22 1.48 9.85
C ILE A 240 12.63 0.97 9.60
N TYR A 241 13.03 -0.15 10.23
CA TYR A 241 14.32 -0.80 9.94
C TYR A 241 14.44 -1.17 8.46
N HIS A 242 13.37 -1.73 7.88
CA HIS A 242 13.34 -2.10 6.46
C HIS A 242 13.32 -0.87 5.54
N ILE A 243 12.58 0.18 5.90
CA ILE A 243 12.52 1.42 5.10
C ILE A 243 13.92 2.04 4.96
N VAL A 244 14.71 2.07 6.03
CA VAL A 244 16.09 2.60 6.01
C VAL A 244 17.13 1.51 5.69
N GLN A 245 16.69 0.34 5.19
CA GLN A 245 17.57 -0.76 4.73
C GLN A 245 18.53 -1.29 5.80
N GLY A 246 18.12 -1.26 7.06
CA GLY A 246 18.92 -1.76 8.18
C GLY A 246 20.05 -0.82 8.63
N ASP A 247 20.11 0.39 8.14
CA ASP A 247 21.13 1.38 8.53
C ASP A 247 20.91 1.86 9.98
N HIS A 248 21.78 1.38 10.88
CA HIS A 248 21.71 1.69 12.30
C HIS A 248 22.00 3.17 12.60
N ALA A 249 22.89 3.82 11.83
CA ALA A 249 23.20 5.23 12.04
C ALA A 249 21.96 6.09 11.73
N ARG A 250 21.30 5.84 10.60
CA ARG A 250 20.06 6.52 10.24
C ARG A 250 18.95 6.29 11.26
N ILE A 251 18.83 5.09 11.83
CA ILE A 251 17.86 4.82 12.91
C ILE A 251 18.17 5.66 14.16
N LEU A 252 19.44 5.83 14.50
CA LEU A 252 19.85 6.66 15.63
C LEU A 252 19.52 8.14 15.37
N TYR A 253 19.82 8.66 14.17
CA TYR A 253 19.42 10.03 13.80
C TYR A 253 17.91 10.24 13.85
N LEU A 254 17.11 9.30 13.32
CA LEU A 254 15.64 9.35 13.42
C LEU A 254 15.14 9.36 14.89
N LYS A 255 15.83 8.66 15.80
CA LYS A 255 15.48 8.65 17.22
C LYS A 255 15.78 9.97 17.92
N GLN A 256 16.85 10.63 17.51
CA GLN A 256 17.37 11.87 18.13
C GLN A 256 16.74 13.12 17.50
N ASP A 257 16.11 13.00 16.31
CA ASP A 257 15.47 14.15 15.66
C ASP A 257 14.36 14.71 16.55
N GLN A 258 14.47 15.98 16.89
CA GLN A 258 13.55 16.67 17.80
C GLN A 258 12.14 16.70 17.21
N TYR A 259 12.01 17.07 15.94
CA TYR A 259 10.72 17.16 15.30
C TYR A 259 9.99 15.80 15.26
N LEU A 260 10.69 14.71 14.92
CA LEU A 260 10.12 13.36 14.96
C LEU A 260 9.73 12.94 16.38
N THR A 261 10.47 13.38 17.39
CA THR A 261 10.12 13.12 18.78
C THR A 261 8.82 13.84 19.17
N GLU A 262 8.69 15.11 18.80
CA GLU A 262 7.48 15.90 18.98
C GLU A 262 6.29 15.30 18.21
N LEU A 263 6.46 14.98 16.93
CA LEU A 263 5.43 14.35 16.09
C LEU A 263 4.98 13.00 16.67
N ARG A 264 5.90 12.18 17.18
CA ARG A 264 5.54 10.92 17.84
C ARG A 264 4.73 11.13 19.12
N ASN A 265 5.02 12.18 19.88
CA ASN A 265 4.22 12.55 21.05
C ASN A 265 2.81 12.97 20.64
N ASP A 266 2.66 13.79 19.60
CA ASP A 266 1.37 14.19 19.08
C ASP A 266 0.56 12.98 18.57
N ILE A 267 1.21 12.08 17.80
CA ILE A 267 0.60 10.81 17.37
C ILE A 267 0.18 9.96 18.58
N LYS A 268 1.01 9.90 19.62
CA LYS A 268 0.68 9.18 20.85
C LYS A 268 -0.55 9.77 21.52
N ILE A 269 -0.66 11.09 21.59
CA ILE A 269 -1.83 11.78 22.16
C ILE A 269 -3.08 11.37 21.37
N CYS A 270 -3.11 11.46 20.04
CA CYS A 270 -4.24 11.00 19.23
C CYS A 270 -4.62 9.55 19.57
N TRP A 271 -3.64 8.64 19.62
CA TRP A 271 -3.90 7.23 19.94
C TRP A 271 -4.36 7.00 21.37
N ASP A 272 -3.95 7.80 22.35
CA ASP A 272 -4.39 7.68 23.73
C ASP A 272 -5.89 8.01 23.87
N TYR A 273 -6.44 8.87 22.99
CA TYR A 273 -7.89 9.09 22.86
C TYR A 273 -8.60 7.96 22.10
N ILE A 274 -7.98 7.41 21.06
CA ILE A 274 -8.59 6.36 20.21
C ILE A 274 -8.61 5.00 20.92
N LYS A 275 -7.53 4.61 21.59
CA LYS A 275 -7.38 3.27 22.20
C LYS A 275 -8.55 2.82 23.07
N PRO A 276 -9.15 3.64 23.93
CA PRO A 276 -10.30 3.21 24.73
C PRO A 276 -11.49 2.70 23.91
N THR A 277 -11.70 3.24 22.70
CA THR A 277 -12.78 2.81 21.82
C THR A 277 -12.51 1.44 21.19
N MET A 278 -11.23 1.04 21.09
CA MET A 278 -10.78 -0.22 20.49
C MET A 278 -10.63 -1.35 21.50
N LEU A 279 -10.64 -1.05 22.79
CA LEU A 279 -10.37 -2.05 23.82
C LEU A 279 -11.54 -3.03 23.93
N LYS A 280 -11.34 -4.26 23.47
CA LYS A 280 -12.24 -5.37 23.80
C LYS A 280 -11.97 -5.80 25.24
N ARG A 281 -13.00 -5.75 26.08
CA ARG A 281 -12.95 -6.34 27.42
C ARG A 281 -12.67 -7.83 27.30
N THR A 282 -11.48 -8.28 27.73
CA THR A 282 -11.13 -9.68 27.66
C THR A 282 -10.64 -10.19 28.99
N LYS A 283 -11.25 -11.30 29.38
CA LYS A 283 -10.96 -12.28 30.44
C LYS A 283 -10.75 -11.72 31.85
N LYS A 284 -11.64 -12.16 32.74
CA LYS A 284 -11.38 -12.20 34.19
C LYS A 284 -10.09 -12.99 34.40
N THR A 285 -9.11 -12.38 35.04
CA THR A 285 -7.98 -13.12 35.60
C THR A 285 -8.50 -13.93 36.79
N SER A 286 -7.76 -14.96 37.22
CA SER A 286 -8.10 -15.76 38.42
C SER A 286 -8.30 -14.93 39.67
N GLY A 287 -7.94 -13.67 39.70
CA GLY A 287 -8.15 -12.69 40.76
C GLY A 287 -9.29 -11.68 40.52
N GLY A 288 -10.16 -11.88 39.50
CA GLY A 288 -11.34 -11.04 39.25
C GLY A 288 -11.05 -9.70 38.56
N SER A 289 -9.81 -9.32 38.30
CA SER A 289 -9.45 -8.08 37.60
C SER A 289 -9.62 -8.22 36.09
N ILE A 290 -10.19 -7.18 35.45
CA ILE A 290 -10.33 -7.12 34.00
C ILE A 290 -9.01 -6.55 33.43
N ARG A 291 -8.24 -7.34 32.68
CA ARG A 291 -7.11 -6.84 31.91
C ARG A 291 -7.60 -6.35 30.54
N CYS A 292 -7.44 -5.06 30.27
CA CYS A 292 -7.53 -4.51 28.94
C CYS A 292 -6.28 -4.91 28.14
N LEU A 293 -6.44 -5.55 26.99
CA LEU A 293 -5.31 -5.85 26.11
C LEU A 293 -4.80 -4.53 25.49
N ALA A 294 -3.50 -4.35 25.50
CA ALA A 294 -2.88 -3.21 24.83
C ALA A 294 -3.17 -3.26 23.31
N VAL A 295 -3.58 -2.14 22.72
CA VAL A 295 -3.79 -2.02 21.28
C VAL A 295 -2.43 -2.15 20.58
N ASN A 296 -2.30 -3.15 19.73
CA ASN A 296 -1.09 -3.42 18.96
C ASN A 296 -1.10 -2.73 17.58
N SER A 297 0.03 -2.73 16.87
CA SER A 297 0.15 -2.11 15.55
C SER A 297 -0.83 -2.70 14.52
N ARG A 298 -1.09 -4.01 14.55
CA ARG A 298 -2.05 -4.64 13.63
C ARG A 298 -3.47 -4.09 13.81
N GLN A 299 -3.87 -3.85 15.06
CA GLN A 299 -5.19 -3.26 15.35
C GLN A 299 -5.25 -1.79 14.91
N LYS A 300 -4.15 -1.04 15.05
CA LYS A 300 -4.06 0.34 14.56
C LYS A 300 -4.16 0.39 13.03
N TRP A 301 -3.45 -0.49 12.33
CA TRP A 301 -3.59 -0.63 10.88
C TRP A 301 -5.02 -1.01 10.49
N GLY A 302 -5.64 -1.93 11.22
CA GLY A 302 -7.03 -2.32 10.99
C GLY A 302 -7.97 -1.12 11.09
N LEU A 303 -7.89 -0.33 12.16
CA LEU A 303 -8.70 0.89 12.29
C LEU A 303 -8.44 1.87 11.15
N TYR A 304 -7.17 2.13 10.82
CA TYR A 304 -6.85 3.02 9.71
C TYR A 304 -7.51 2.56 8.40
N PHE A 305 -7.45 1.26 8.09
CA PHE A 305 -8.09 0.72 6.90
C PHE A 305 -9.62 0.79 6.93
N ASP A 306 -10.23 0.64 8.10
CA ASP A 306 -11.68 0.84 8.25
C ASP A 306 -12.09 2.31 7.97
N LEU A 307 -11.33 3.26 8.50
CA LEU A 307 -11.54 4.69 8.26
C LEU A 307 -11.31 5.05 6.78
N GLU A 308 -10.21 4.60 6.20
CA GLU A 308 -9.92 4.79 4.76
C GLU A 308 -11.05 4.20 3.90
N ARG A 309 -11.51 2.98 4.22
CA ARG A 309 -12.62 2.34 3.53
C ARG A 309 -13.91 3.16 3.59
N SER A 310 -14.23 3.74 4.76
CA SER A 310 -15.42 4.58 4.92
C SER A 310 -15.37 5.78 3.96
N VAL A 311 -14.21 6.43 3.86
CA VAL A 311 -14.00 7.55 2.92
C VAL A 311 -14.12 7.10 1.48
N ILE A 312 -13.46 5.99 1.11
CA ILE A 312 -13.49 5.47 -0.27
C ILE A 312 -14.90 5.00 -0.66
N MET A 313 -15.71 4.51 0.30
CA MET A 313 -17.13 4.24 0.06
C MET A 313 -17.91 5.51 -0.25
N SER A 314 -17.67 6.60 0.47
CA SER A 314 -18.29 7.90 0.19
C SER A 314 -17.88 8.44 -1.19
N VAL A 315 -16.60 8.32 -1.55
CA VAL A 315 -16.08 8.65 -2.89
C VAL A 315 -16.79 7.80 -3.96
N ARG A 316 -16.92 6.50 -3.73
CA ARG A 316 -17.60 5.59 -4.63
C ARG A 316 -19.04 6.01 -4.85
N THR A 317 -19.80 6.30 -3.80
CA THR A 317 -21.19 6.78 -3.89
C THR A 317 -21.26 8.08 -4.69
N TYR A 318 -20.35 9.03 -4.42
CA TYR A 318 -20.27 10.29 -5.17
C TYR A 318 -20.11 10.07 -6.68
N LEU A 319 -19.20 9.16 -7.09
CA LEU A 319 -18.93 8.85 -8.48
C LEU A 319 -20.11 8.11 -9.15
N GLU A 320 -20.74 7.17 -8.45
CA GLU A 320 -21.90 6.39 -8.93
C GLU A 320 -23.13 7.29 -9.17
N GLU A 321 -23.44 8.21 -8.23
CA GLU A 321 -24.53 9.17 -8.38
C GLU A 321 -24.38 10.09 -9.61
N ARG A 322 -23.13 10.34 -10.02
CA ARG A 322 -22.80 11.18 -11.18
C ARG A 322 -22.52 10.39 -12.46
N SER A 323 -22.73 9.08 -12.42
CA SER A 323 -22.47 8.17 -13.56
C SER A 323 -21.03 8.25 -14.10
N VAL A 324 -20.06 8.54 -13.24
CA VAL A 324 -18.64 8.61 -13.57
C VAL A 324 -18.05 7.20 -13.59
N ARG A 325 -17.30 6.85 -14.64
CA ARG A 325 -16.53 5.61 -14.64
C ARG A 325 -15.27 5.76 -13.78
N TYR A 326 -15.00 4.81 -12.90
CA TYR A 326 -13.91 4.92 -11.94
C TYR A 326 -13.20 3.59 -11.69
N PHE A 327 -11.95 3.71 -11.24
CA PHE A 327 -11.16 2.62 -10.68
C PHE A 327 -10.62 3.03 -9.31
N LEU A 328 -10.98 2.30 -8.25
CA LEU A 328 -10.53 2.57 -6.88
C LEU A 328 -9.11 2.03 -6.65
N ILE A 329 -8.28 2.83 -5.97
CA ILE A 329 -6.88 2.50 -5.68
C ILE A 329 -6.60 2.87 -4.23
N HIS A 330 -6.70 1.92 -3.30
CA HIS A 330 -6.40 2.13 -1.87
C HIS A 330 -7.02 3.43 -1.31
N ASP A 331 -6.19 4.47 -1.13
CA ASP A 331 -6.52 5.80 -0.64
C ASP A 331 -6.80 6.82 -1.77
N GLY A 332 -7.13 6.32 -2.97
CA GLY A 332 -7.40 7.16 -4.13
C GLY A 332 -8.27 6.49 -5.19
N PHE A 333 -8.42 7.16 -6.31
CA PHE A 333 -9.18 6.64 -7.46
C PHE A 333 -8.70 7.24 -8.78
N SER A 334 -9.06 6.57 -9.88
CA SER A 334 -8.92 7.10 -11.24
C SER A 334 -10.28 7.18 -11.87
N CYS A 335 -10.56 8.21 -12.65
CA CYS A 335 -11.84 8.38 -13.34
C CYS A 335 -11.69 8.98 -14.74
N ASP A 336 -12.79 8.96 -15.50
CA ASP A 336 -12.81 9.41 -16.90
C ASP A 336 -13.16 10.88 -17.05
N VAL A 337 -13.64 11.55 -16.02
CA VAL A 337 -13.97 12.98 -16.00
C VAL A 337 -13.22 13.69 -14.88
N GLU A 338 -13.00 14.99 -15.06
CA GLU A 338 -12.46 15.83 -14.01
C GLU A 338 -13.48 16.05 -12.91
N ILE A 339 -13.03 15.96 -11.66
CA ILE A 339 -13.88 16.09 -10.47
C ILE A 339 -13.63 17.43 -9.80
N ASP A 340 -14.69 18.14 -9.45
CA ASP A 340 -14.58 19.31 -8.58
C ASP A 340 -14.16 18.86 -7.17
N HIS A 341 -12.99 19.33 -6.75
CA HIS A 341 -12.37 18.94 -5.48
C HIS A 341 -13.20 19.39 -4.27
N ASN A 342 -13.85 20.57 -4.37
CA ASN A 342 -14.62 21.11 -3.27
C ASN A 342 -15.95 20.36 -3.13
N ASP A 343 -16.62 20.08 -4.25
CA ASP A 343 -17.86 19.29 -4.25
C ASP A 343 -17.61 17.87 -3.69
N LEU A 344 -16.54 17.22 -4.13
CA LEU A 344 -16.14 15.90 -3.60
C LEU A 344 -15.82 15.96 -2.10
N ARG A 345 -15.03 16.95 -1.66
CA ARG A 345 -14.67 17.16 -0.25
C ARG A 345 -15.93 17.36 0.61
N ASP A 346 -16.82 18.25 0.19
CA ASP A 346 -18.08 18.52 0.92
C ASP A 346 -18.98 17.30 0.98
N PHE A 347 -19.09 16.56 -0.11
CA PHE A 347 -19.85 15.31 -0.15
C PHE A 347 -19.28 14.28 0.83
N VAL A 348 -17.98 14.03 0.78
CA VAL A 348 -17.30 13.07 1.67
C VAL A 348 -17.45 13.50 3.13
N ARG A 349 -17.27 14.79 3.44
CA ARG A 349 -17.46 15.33 4.79
C ARG A 349 -18.88 15.09 5.30
N ASN A 350 -19.88 15.32 4.47
CA ASN A 350 -21.28 15.11 4.85
C ASN A 350 -21.62 13.63 5.04
N GLN A 351 -21.01 12.73 4.27
CA GLN A 351 -21.28 11.29 4.34
C GLN A 351 -20.58 10.57 5.49
N CYS A 352 -19.31 10.86 5.74
CA CYS A 352 -18.51 10.13 6.73
C CYS A 352 -17.85 11.00 7.82
N GLY A 353 -18.09 12.34 7.80
CA GLY A 353 -17.60 13.26 8.83
C GLY A 353 -16.13 13.64 8.71
N PHE A 354 -15.41 13.21 7.67
CA PHE A 354 -13.99 13.53 7.45
C PHE A 354 -13.83 14.66 6.45
N ASP A 355 -13.17 15.73 6.86
CA ASP A 355 -12.82 16.87 6.01
C ASP A 355 -11.45 16.62 5.36
N LEU A 356 -11.44 16.10 4.13
CA LEU A 356 -10.25 15.62 3.44
C LEU A 356 -10.03 16.37 2.13
N GLU A 357 -8.79 16.71 1.86
CA GLU A 357 -8.38 17.20 0.56
C GLU A 357 -8.04 16.05 -0.38
N PHE A 358 -8.44 16.18 -1.64
CA PHE A 358 -8.10 15.26 -2.73
C PHE A 358 -7.12 15.96 -3.67
N GLU A 359 -5.98 15.35 -3.90
CA GLU A 359 -4.94 15.90 -4.77
C GLU A 359 -5.02 15.24 -6.15
N PHE A 360 -5.18 16.05 -7.18
CA PHE A 360 -5.03 15.59 -8.56
C PHE A 360 -3.57 15.26 -8.84
N LYS A 361 -3.31 14.03 -9.26
CA LYS A 361 -1.97 13.58 -9.66
C LYS A 361 -1.85 13.67 -11.17
N ASN A 362 -1.20 14.74 -11.65
CA ASN A 362 -0.80 14.80 -13.04
C ASN A 362 0.07 13.57 -13.36
N ASN A 363 -0.39 12.77 -14.30
CA ASN A 363 0.42 11.66 -14.77
C ASN A 363 1.55 12.24 -15.63
N ILE A 364 2.77 12.17 -15.11
CA ILE A 364 3.96 12.46 -15.90
C ILE A 364 3.99 11.40 -17.01
N PRO A 365 4.00 11.80 -18.29
CA PRO A 365 4.12 10.84 -19.39
C PRO A 365 5.38 10.00 -19.20
N TYR A 366 5.29 8.70 -19.48
CA TYR A 366 6.41 7.76 -19.38
C TYR A 366 7.70 8.26 -20.07
N ASN A 367 7.56 9.04 -21.13
CA ASN A 367 8.69 9.60 -21.91
C ASN A 367 9.57 10.59 -21.14
N THR A 368 9.19 11.02 -19.93
CA THR A 368 10.00 11.93 -19.09
C THR A 368 10.75 11.20 -17.96
N LEU A 369 10.62 9.86 -17.87
CA LEU A 369 11.25 9.04 -16.82
C LEU A 369 12.37 8.12 -17.36
N LEU A 370 12.84 8.36 -18.61
CA LEU A 370 13.96 7.66 -19.23
C LEU A 370 15.27 8.43 -19.06
#